data_47cca971b863379601a57080dec4379c
#
_entry.id   47cca971b863379601a57080dec4379c
#
_cell.length_a   1.000
_cell.length_b   1.000
_cell.length_c   1.000
_cell.angle_alpha   90.00
_cell.angle_beta   90.00
_cell.angle_gamma   90.00
#
_symmetry.space_group_name_H-M   'P 1'
#
loop_
_entity.id
_entity.type
_entity.pdbx_description
1 polymer ?
#
loop_
_entity_poly.entity_id
_entity_poly.type
_entity_poly.pdbx_seq_one_letter_code
_entity_poly.pdbx_strand_id
1 'polypeptide(L)'
;MNILISNDDGVYAPGILAAKQAVEDLANVTVVAPDANNSSVGRRISLFKHLKLDSCELEDGSPAYSVSGSPADAVIVGADYVMDEKPDLVISGINQGVNISCDITSSGTVCAALEAVSLGIPAIAVSLFMDPKTSFKQDENGEWYPEYDFTLAKKVLHDFVLKIKDKGFPQGVDLFNLNVPSNYDSEEVKITHLSPRMLDKHVIDNTDEEKSEIFKYPLDENQDGDDLIMIFSNLVKDYEEGSDGYALLVDKCPSLTPLNANMTSKDLKNW
;
A
#
# COMPACT_ATOMS: atom_id res chain seq x y z
N MET A 1 -23.01 3.04 4.86
CA MET A 1 -21.60 3.44 4.67
C MET A 1 -21.18 3.01 3.29
N ASN A 2 -20.63 3.92 2.50
CA ASN A 2 -20.11 3.66 1.15
C ASN A 2 -18.58 3.71 1.20
N ILE A 3 -17.93 2.64 0.75
CA ILE A 3 -16.47 2.53 0.74
C ILE A 3 -15.97 2.47 -0.71
N LEU A 4 -15.02 3.32 -1.04
CA LEU A 4 -14.23 3.21 -2.27
C LEU A 4 -12.94 2.43 -1.97
N ILE A 5 -12.66 1.38 -2.75
CA ILE A 5 -11.41 0.63 -2.67
C ILE A 5 -10.57 0.89 -3.92
N SER A 6 -9.29 1.18 -3.71
CA SER A 6 -8.27 1.30 -4.75
C SER A 6 -6.98 0.61 -4.32
N ASN A 7 -5.97 0.56 -5.20
CA ASN A 7 -4.62 0.07 -4.90
C ASN A 7 -3.61 0.64 -5.91
N ASP A 8 -2.34 0.28 -5.81
CA ASP A 8 -1.31 0.57 -6.80
C ASP A 8 -0.80 -0.68 -7.54
N ASP A 9 -1.15 -1.88 -7.07
CA ASP A 9 -0.80 -3.13 -7.74
C ASP A 9 -1.63 -3.41 -9.01
N GLY A 10 -2.77 -2.72 -9.16
CA GLY A 10 -3.70 -2.88 -10.28
C GLY A 10 -4.98 -3.63 -9.90
N VAL A 11 -6.04 -3.44 -10.71
CA VAL A 11 -7.41 -3.94 -10.42
C VAL A 11 -7.48 -5.47 -10.30
N TYR A 12 -6.57 -6.20 -10.95
CA TYR A 12 -6.54 -7.68 -10.91
C TYR A 12 -5.59 -8.25 -9.84
N ALA A 13 -4.94 -7.40 -9.05
CA ALA A 13 -4.07 -7.87 -7.98
C ALA A 13 -4.88 -8.54 -6.85
N PRO A 14 -4.41 -9.64 -6.24
CA PRO A 14 -5.18 -10.37 -5.23
C PRO A 14 -5.47 -9.55 -3.96
N GLY A 15 -4.64 -8.56 -3.66
CA GLY A 15 -4.82 -7.70 -2.50
C GLY A 15 -6.07 -6.83 -2.55
N ILE A 16 -6.51 -6.39 -3.73
CA ILE A 16 -7.74 -5.57 -3.84
C ILE A 16 -8.99 -6.40 -3.57
N LEU A 17 -9.01 -7.64 -4.04
CA LEU A 17 -10.07 -8.59 -3.70
C LEU A 17 -10.08 -8.90 -2.21
N ALA A 18 -8.92 -9.08 -1.59
CA ALA A 18 -8.81 -9.28 -0.15
C ALA A 18 -9.33 -8.07 0.64
N ALA A 19 -9.04 -6.84 0.20
CA ALA A 19 -9.57 -5.63 0.82
C ALA A 19 -11.10 -5.56 0.72
N LYS A 20 -11.66 -5.87 -0.46
CA LYS A 20 -13.13 -5.93 -0.66
C LYS A 20 -13.76 -6.96 0.27
N GLN A 21 -13.27 -8.19 0.26
CA GLN A 21 -13.78 -9.28 1.11
C GLN A 21 -13.71 -8.98 2.61
N ALA A 22 -12.77 -8.14 3.03
CA ALA A 22 -12.65 -7.75 4.42
C ALA A 22 -13.79 -6.83 4.90
N VAL A 23 -14.49 -6.12 3.99
CA VAL A 23 -15.42 -5.06 4.39
C VAL A 23 -16.79 -5.12 3.70
N GLU A 24 -17.02 -6.05 2.79
CA GLU A 24 -18.25 -6.14 2.00
C GLU A 24 -19.51 -6.45 2.82
N ASP A 25 -19.37 -7.06 3.99
CA ASP A 25 -20.48 -7.27 4.94
C ASP A 25 -20.78 -6.03 5.81
N LEU A 26 -19.85 -5.06 5.86
CA LEU A 26 -19.97 -3.84 6.65
C LEU A 26 -20.50 -2.65 5.84
N ALA A 27 -20.36 -2.64 4.51
CA ALA A 27 -20.57 -1.47 3.68
C ALA A 27 -20.94 -1.79 2.22
N ASN A 28 -21.47 -0.80 1.50
CA ASN A 28 -21.51 -0.85 0.03
C ASN A 28 -20.11 -0.54 -0.50
N VAL A 29 -19.54 -1.46 -1.25
CA VAL A 29 -18.16 -1.36 -1.76
C VAL A 29 -18.18 -1.07 -3.26
N THR A 30 -17.43 -0.06 -3.66
CA THR A 30 -17.07 0.22 -5.06
C THR A 30 -15.59 0.06 -5.24
N VAL A 31 -15.16 -0.69 -6.26
CA VAL A 31 -13.74 -0.91 -6.57
C VAL A 31 -13.38 -0.13 -7.82
N VAL A 32 -12.39 0.78 -7.71
CA VAL A 32 -11.81 1.52 -8.83
C VAL A 32 -10.30 1.56 -8.65
N ALA A 33 -9.55 0.97 -9.59
CA ALA A 33 -8.10 0.84 -9.45
C ALA A 33 -7.39 1.01 -10.80
N PRO A 34 -6.07 1.22 -10.81
CA PRO A 34 -5.29 1.25 -12.04
C PRO A 34 -5.41 -0.04 -12.86
N ASP A 35 -5.30 0.08 -14.18
CA ASP A 35 -5.26 -1.06 -15.11
C ASP A 35 -3.93 -1.83 -15.08
N ALA A 36 -2.89 -1.26 -14.48
CA ALA A 36 -1.55 -1.84 -14.38
C ALA A 36 -0.90 -1.50 -13.03
N ASN A 37 0.21 -2.20 -12.71
CA ASN A 37 1.02 -1.92 -11.52
C ASN A 37 1.64 -0.52 -11.59
N ASN A 38 1.56 0.21 -10.49
CA ASN A 38 2.07 1.56 -10.29
C ASN A 38 2.96 1.67 -9.04
N SER A 39 3.72 0.63 -8.71
CA SER A 39 4.64 0.64 -7.56
C SER A 39 5.58 1.84 -7.58
N SER A 40 5.80 2.44 -6.42
CA SER A 40 6.69 3.61 -6.22
C SER A 40 6.32 4.86 -7.04
N VAL A 41 5.08 4.99 -7.50
CA VAL A 41 4.63 6.13 -8.32
C VAL A 41 4.42 7.40 -7.50
N GLY A 42 4.32 7.28 -6.17
CA GLY A 42 3.95 8.37 -5.30
C GLY A 42 2.53 8.90 -5.59
N ARG A 43 2.34 10.22 -5.40
CA ARG A 43 1.03 10.89 -5.62
C ARG A 43 0.95 11.54 -7.00
N ARG A 44 1.30 10.80 -8.06
CA ARG A 44 1.18 11.30 -9.43
C ARG A 44 -0.29 11.48 -9.81
N ILE A 45 -0.64 12.63 -10.41
CA ILE A 45 -1.96 12.93 -10.93
C ILE A 45 -1.84 13.27 -12.42
N SER A 46 -2.72 12.72 -13.25
CA SER A 46 -2.75 12.92 -14.71
C SER A 46 -3.59 14.14 -15.11
N LEU A 47 -3.23 15.33 -14.59
CA LEU A 47 -3.93 16.56 -14.92
C LEU A 47 -3.92 16.83 -16.43
N PHE A 48 -5.08 17.22 -16.98
CA PHE A 48 -5.29 17.58 -18.38
C PHE A 48 -4.97 16.45 -19.39
N LYS A 49 -4.95 15.19 -18.94
CA LYS A 49 -4.80 14.01 -19.79
C LYS A 49 -6.12 13.23 -19.82
N HIS A 50 -6.37 12.60 -20.96
CA HIS A 50 -7.47 11.66 -21.07
C HIS A 50 -7.10 10.36 -20.35
N LEU A 51 -8.02 9.87 -19.53
CA LEU A 51 -7.94 8.57 -18.89
C LEU A 51 -8.98 7.65 -19.50
N LYS A 52 -8.67 6.38 -19.66
CA LYS A 52 -9.62 5.36 -20.06
C LYS A 52 -10.22 4.77 -18.77
N LEU A 53 -11.53 4.61 -18.74
CA LEU A 53 -12.28 3.92 -17.68
C LEU A 53 -12.98 2.73 -18.32
N ASP A 54 -12.70 1.52 -17.83
CA ASP A 54 -13.33 0.29 -18.29
C ASP A 54 -14.03 -0.40 -17.12
N SER A 55 -15.22 -0.97 -17.39
CA SER A 55 -15.85 -1.91 -16.45
C SER A 55 -15.16 -3.27 -16.57
N CYS A 56 -14.90 -3.89 -15.43
CA CYS A 56 -14.28 -5.22 -15.35
C CYS A 56 -14.87 -6.02 -14.18
N GLU A 57 -14.45 -7.27 -14.03
CA GLU A 57 -14.83 -8.13 -12.91
C GLU A 57 -13.58 -8.56 -12.16
N LEU A 58 -13.66 -8.61 -10.84
CA LEU A 58 -12.63 -9.22 -9.99
C LEU A 58 -12.67 -10.74 -10.14
N GLU A 59 -11.70 -11.44 -9.55
CA GLU A 59 -11.61 -12.92 -9.61
C GLU A 59 -12.85 -13.63 -9.07
N ASP A 60 -13.56 -13.03 -8.12
CA ASP A 60 -14.82 -13.55 -7.56
C ASP A 60 -16.05 -13.23 -8.41
N GLY A 61 -15.89 -12.60 -9.58
CA GLY A 61 -16.98 -12.16 -10.46
C GLY A 61 -17.66 -10.87 -10.02
N SER A 62 -17.21 -10.21 -8.96
CA SER A 62 -17.78 -8.94 -8.53
C SER A 62 -17.37 -7.79 -9.45
N PRO A 63 -18.27 -6.79 -9.67
CA PRO A 63 -18.00 -5.68 -10.57
C PRO A 63 -16.91 -4.77 -10.01
N ALA A 64 -16.07 -4.26 -10.91
CA ALA A 64 -15.02 -3.30 -10.63
C ALA A 64 -14.79 -2.39 -11.85
N TYR A 65 -13.98 -1.36 -11.66
CA TYR A 65 -13.55 -0.45 -12.72
C TYR A 65 -12.04 -0.34 -12.76
N SER A 66 -11.49 -0.34 -13.97
CA SER A 66 -10.07 -0.08 -14.21
C SER A 66 -9.85 1.29 -14.85
N VAL A 67 -8.80 1.99 -14.43
CA VAL A 67 -8.44 3.33 -14.91
C VAL A 67 -7.02 3.30 -15.47
N SER A 68 -6.81 3.82 -16.69
CA SER A 68 -5.47 3.94 -17.32
C SER A 68 -4.68 5.11 -16.71
N GLY A 69 -4.56 5.12 -15.38
CA GLY A 69 -3.95 6.20 -14.60
C GLY A 69 -3.19 5.69 -13.39
N SER A 70 -2.82 6.63 -12.53
CA SER A 70 -2.20 6.34 -11.25
C SER A 70 -3.25 5.92 -10.19
N PRO A 71 -2.82 5.39 -9.04
CA PRO A 71 -3.70 5.15 -7.90
C PRO A 71 -4.47 6.40 -7.43
N ALA A 72 -3.82 7.57 -7.44
CA ALA A 72 -4.48 8.84 -7.14
C ALA A 72 -5.56 9.19 -8.17
N ASP A 73 -5.29 8.97 -9.46
CA ASP A 73 -6.29 9.16 -10.53
C ASP A 73 -7.49 8.23 -10.30
N ALA A 74 -7.26 6.98 -9.94
CA ALA A 74 -8.32 6.01 -9.68
C ALA A 74 -9.21 6.42 -8.50
N VAL A 75 -8.63 6.97 -7.43
CA VAL A 75 -9.39 7.52 -6.29
C VAL A 75 -10.23 8.72 -6.71
N ILE A 76 -9.67 9.64 -7.49
CA ILE A 76 -10.42 10.81 -8.01
C ILE A 76 -11.59 10.34 -8.89
N VAL A 77 -11.31 9.47 -9.87
CA VAL A 77 -12.34 8.94 -10.78
C VAL A 77 -13.43 8.17 -10.02
N GLY A 78 -13.01 7.36 -9.05
CA GLY A 78 -13.94 6.60 -8.22
C GLY A 78 -14.88 7.49 -7.41
N ALA A 79 -14.31 8.47 -6.72
CA ALA A 79 -15.06 9.32 -5.80
C ALA A 79 -15.93 10.39 -6.50
N ASP A 80 -15.51 10.87 -7.67
CA ASP A 80 -16.17 12.02 -8.35
C ASP A 80 -17.00 11.62 -9.57
N TYR A 81 -16.72 10.45 -10.17
CA TYR A 81 -17.36 10.04 -11.42
C TYR A 81 -18.07 8.69 -11.37
N VAL A 82 -17.51 7.67 -10.68
CA VAL A 82 -18.09 6.32 -10.67
C VAL A 82 -19.16 6.18 -9.60
N MET A 83 -18.93 6.76 -8.42
CA MET A 83 -19.90 6.69 -7.31
C MET A 83 -20.91 7.83 -7.40
N ASP A 84 -22.21 7.51 -7.22
CA ASP A 84 -23.28 8.52 -7.21
C ASP A 84 -23.22 9.43 -5.97
N GLU A 85 -22.68 8.90 -4.86
CA GLU A 85 -22.51 9.61 -3.60
C GLU A 85 -21.05 9.57 -3.18
N LYS A 86 -20.55 10.66 -2.59
CA LYS A 86 -19.19 10.72 -2.05
C LYS A 86 -18.97 9.58 -1.06
N PRO A 87 -17.84 8.83 -1.16
CA PRO A 87 -17.55 7.74 -0.22
C PRO A 87 -17.35 8.28 1.21
N ASP A 88 -17.80 7.49 2.18
CA ASP A 88 -17.58 7.76 3.61
C ASP A 88 -16.14 7.43 4.03
N LEU A 89 -15.50 6.52 3.30
CA LEU A 89 -14.14 6.03 3.56
C LEU A 89 -13.49 5.57 2.25
N VAL A 90 -12.20 5.83 2.09
CA VAL A 90 -11.36 5.20 1.06
C VAL A 90 -10.44 4.19 1.71
N ILE A 91 -10.36 2.99 1.13
CA ILE A 91 -9.35 1.98 1.47
C ILE A 91 -8.43 1.81 0.27
N SER A 92 -7.14 2.04 0.48
CA SER A 92 -6.10 1.79 -0.53
C SER A 92 -5.27 0.56 -0.14
N GLY A 93 -5.33 -0.49 -0.95
CA GLY A 93 -4.65 -1.76 -0.70
C GLY A 93 -5.55 -2.98 -0.99
N ILE A 94 -5.21 -4.18 -0.47
CA ILE A 94 -4.05 -4.47 0.41
C ILE A 94 -2.79 -4.58 -0.46
N ASN A 95 -1.82 -3.71 -0.23
CA ASN A 95 -0.56 -3.71 -0.99
C ASN A 95 0.26 -4.97 -0.74
N GLN A 96 0.90 -5.47 -1.79
CA GLN A 96 1.79 -6.65 -1.74
C GLN A 96 3.23 -6.21 -1.37
N GLY A 97 3.40 -5.74 -0.16
CA GLY A 97 4.66 -5.20 0.38
C GLY A 97 4.38 -4.16 1.45
N VAL A 98 5.37 -3.83 2.27
CA VAL A 98 5.21 -2.85 3.35
C VAL A 98 5.28 -1.42 2.84
N ASN A 99 4.55 -0.55 3.54
CA ASN A 99 4.67 0.89 3.40
C ASN A 99 4.88 1.48 4.79
N ILE A 100 6.14 1.67 5.19
CA ILE A 100 6.55 2.15 6.51
C ILE A 100 7.53 3.31 6.41
N SER A 101 7.80 3.98 7.52
CA SER A 101 8.74 5.08 7.64
C SER A 101 8.38 6.32 6.78
N CYS A 102 9.29 7.25 6.67
CA CYS A 102 9.14 8.41 5.79
C CYS A 102 9.11 8.04 4.29
N ASP A 103 9.46 6.80 3.93
CA ASP A 103 9.39 6.30 2.56
C ASP A 103 7.94 6.11 2.05
N ILE A 104 6.93 6.21 2.91
CA ILE A 104 5.50 6.24 2.54
C ILE A 104 5.16 7.30 1.48
N THR A 105 5.96 8.36 1.38
CA THR A 105 5.77 9.45 0.41
C THR A 105 6.01 9.01 -1.05
N SER A 106 6.70 7.89 -1.26
CA SER A 106 6.88 7.28 -2.58
C SER A 106 5.87 6.17 -2.88
N SER A 107 5.14 5.70 -1.87
CA SER A 107 4.14 4.62 -2.02
C SER A 107 2.93 5.06 -2.83
N GLY A 108 2.56 4.30 -3.85
CA GLY A 108 1.30 4.51 -4.57
C GLY A 108 0.08 4.27 -3.67
N THR A 109 0.15 3.24 -2.81
CA THR A 109 -0.91 2.88 -1.85
C THR A 109 -1.20 4.01 -0.86
N VAL A 110 -0.16 4.50 -0.15
CA VAL A 110 -0.34 5.57 0.85
C VAL A 110 -0.70 6.89 0.17
N CYS A 111 -0.14 7.16 -1.00
CA CYS A 111 -0.42 8.37 -1.76
C CYS A 111 -1.84 8.40 -2.35
N ALA A 112 -2.43 7.25 -2.69
CA ALA A 112 -3.86 7.17 -3.04
C ALA A 112 -4.76 7.50 -1.84
N ALA A 113 -4.41 7.01 -0.65
CA ALA A 113 -5.11 7.40 0.59
C ALA A 113 -4.95 8.89 0.89
N LEU A 114 -3.77 9.48 0.68
CA LEU A 114 -3.55 10.94 0.78
C LEU A 114 -4.36 11.73 -0.26
N GLU A 115 -4.61 11.15 -1.46
CA GLU A 115 -5.49 11.78 -2.43
C GLU A 115 -6.92 11.84 -1.93
N ALA A 116 -7.44 10.75 -1.34
CA ALA A 116 -8.75 10.74 -0.71
C ALA A 116 -8.89 11.85 0.36
N VAL A 117 -7.87 12.02 1.19
CA VAL A 117 -7.82 13.09 2.20
C VAL A 117 -7.91 14.47 1.56
N SER A 118 -7.25 14.70 0.42
CA SER A 118 -7.35 15.98 -0.29
C SER A 118 -8.75 16.28 -0.83
N LEU A 119 -9.52 15.23 -1.11
CA LEU A 119 -10.93 15.31 -1.47
C LEU A 119 -11.85 15.45 -0.24
N GLY A 120 -11.26 15.52 0.98
CA GLY A 120 -12.00 15.59 2.24
C GLY A 120 -12.68 14.27 2.61
N ILE A 121 -12.07 13.13 2.28
CA ILE A 121 -12.55 11.79 2.59
C ILE A 121 -11.51 11.12 3.49
N PRO A 122 -11.90 10.61 4.68
CA PRO A 122 -10.98 9.85 5.52
C PRO A 122 -10.51 8.58 4.80
N ALA A 123 -9.28 8.11 5.10
CA ALA A 123 -8.73 6.99 4.38
C ALA A 123 -7.92 6.02 5.24
N ILE A 124 -7.78 4.79 4.75
CA ILE A 124 -6.88 3.76 5.27
C ILE A 124 -6.01 3.27 4.13
N ALA A 125 -4.69 3.36 4.29
CA ALA A 125 -3.74 2.62 3.47
C ALA A 125 -3.44 1.30 4.16
N VAL A 126 -3.53 0.18 3.44
CA VAL A 126 -3.32 -1.17 3.99
C VAL A 126 -2.25 -1.90 3.21
N SER A 127 -1.31 -2.51 3.92
CA SER A 127 -0.16 -3.20 3.34
C SER A 127 0.12 -4.52 4.04
N LEU A 128 0.53 -5.53 3.27
CA LEU A 128 0.94 -6.84 3.76
C LEU A 128 2.46 -6.92 3.84
N PHE A 129 3.02 -7.13 5.03
CA PHE A 129 4.43 -7.45 5.17
C PHE A 129 4.66 -8.93 4.90
N MET A 130 5.47 -9.22 3.91
CA MET A 130 5.89 -10.57 3.56
C MET A 130 7.30 -10.81 4.07
N ASP A 131 7.46 -11.68 5.09
CA ASP A 131 8.78 -12.08 5.53
C ASP A 131 9.44 -12.93 4.41
N PRO A 132 10.58 -12.49 3.84
CA PRO A 132 11.25 -13.23 2.77
C PRO A 132 11.58 -14.69 3.09
N LYS A 133 11.65 -15.03 4.37
CA LYS A 133 11.96 -16.41 4.82
C LYS A 133 10.76 -17.34 4.84
N THR A 134 9.55 -16.80 4.96
CA THR A 134 8.33 -17.60 5.17
C THR A 134 7.28 -17.41 4.10
N SER A 135 7.36 -16.33 3.32
CA SER A 135 6.33 -15.94 2.35
C SER A 135 6.68 -16.30 0.91
N PHE A 136 7.78 -17.03 0.68
CA PHE A 136 8.14 -17.51 -0.65
C PHE A 136 8.15 -19.03 -0.67
N LYS A 137 7.59 -19.59 -1.73
CA LYS A 137 7.58 -21.03 -2.03
C LYS A 137 8.34 -21.31 -3.30
N GLN A 138 8.78 -22.55 -3.46
CA GLN A 138 9.44 -23.02 -4.66
C GLN A 138 8.47 -23.92 -5.44
N ASP A 139 8.34 -23.69 -6.74
CA ASP A 139 7.55 -24.52 -7.61
C ASP A 139 8.26 -25.84 -7.96
N GLU A 140 7.62 -26.68 -8.77
CA GLU A 140 8.16 -27.97 -9.23
C GLU A 140 9.41 -27.84 -10.12
N ASN A 141 9.66 -26.64 -10.69
CA ASN A 141 10.83 -26.32 -11.51
C ASN A 141 11.96 -25.72 -10.67
N GLY A 142 11.72 -25.45 -9.39
CA GLY A 142 12.68 -24.84 -8.48
C GLY A 142 12.65 -23.30 -8.50
N GLU A 143 11.68 -22.68 -9.16
CA GLU A 143 11.51 -21.23 -9.19
C GLU A 143 10.79 -20.71 -7.95
N TRP A 144 11.30 -19.62 -7.37
CA TRP A 144 10.71 -19.00 -6.19
C TRP A 144 9.58 -18.05 -6.59
N TYR A 145 8.42 -18.20 -5.95
CA TYR A 145 7.29 -17.30 -6.10
C TYR A 145 6.72 -16.87 -4.74
N PRO A 146 6.15 -15.66 -4.63
CA PRO A 146 5.53 -15.20 -3.41
C PRO A 146 4.18 -15.89 -3.16
N GLU A 147 3.93 -16.31 -1.91
CA GLU A 147 2.63 -16.78 -1.45
C GLU A 147 2.01 -15.71 -0.54
N TYR A 148 0.92 -15.11 -1.00
CA TYR A 148 0.23 -14.04 -0.27
C TYR A 148 -0.84 -14.63 0.65
N ASP A 149 -0.62 -14.58 1.96
CA ASP A 149 -1.65 -14.89 2.97
C ASP A 149 -2.25 -13.59 3.52
N PHE A 150 -3.43 -13.24 3.06
CA PHE A 150 -4.18 -12.08 3.51
C PHE A 150 -5.09 -12.34 4.72
N THR A 151 -5.09 -13.53 5.32
CA THR A 151 -6.05 -13.92 6.35
C THR A 151 -6.04 -12.96 7.54
N LEU A 152 -4.87 -12.71 8.12
CA LEU A 152 -4.72 -11.77 9.23
C LEU A 152 -5.03 -10.32 8.81
N ALA A 153 -4.56 -9.92 7.62
CA ALA A 153 -4.79 -8.56 7.11
C ALA A 153 -6.28 -8.27 6.90
N LYS A 154 -7.04 -9.23 6.34
CA LYS A 154 -8.50 -9.13 6.21
C LYS A 154 -9.17 -8.97 7.56
N LYS A 155 -8.81 -9.80 8.53
CA LYS A 155 -9.39 -9.75 9.88
C LYS A 155 -9.11 -8.41 10.56
N VAL A 156 -7.86 -7.96 10.58
CA VAL A 156 -7.47 -6.69 11.22
C VAL A 156 -8.14 -5.50 10.53
N LEU A 157 -8.22 -5.50 9.19
CA LEU A 157 -8.92 -4.46 8.45
C LEU A 157 -10.41 -4.44 8.76
N HIS A 158 -11.08 -5.61 8.76
CA HIS A 158 -12.49 -5.74 9.11
C HIS A 158 -12.79 -5.15 10.49
N ASP A 159 -12.05 -5.60 11.53
CA ASP A 159 -12.25 -5.17 12.91
C ASP A 159 -12.01 -3.66 13.07
N PHE A 160 -11.04 -3.12 12.31
CA PHE A 160 -10.75 -1.70 12.33
C PHE A 160 -11.84 -0.87 11.63
N VAL A 161 -12.34 -1.30 10.48
CA VAL A 161 -13.46 -0.63 9.78
C VAL A 161 -14.75 -0.73 10.59
N LEU A 162 -15.03 -1.86 11.23
CA LEU A 162 -16.15 -2.00 12.15
C LEU A 162 -16.06 -0.99 13.30
N LYS A 163 -14.88 -0.81 13.88
CA LYS A 163 -14.65 0.21 14.92
C LYS A 163 -14.86 1.64 14.41
N ILE A 164 -14.44 1.94 13.17
CA ILE A 164 -14.70 3.25 12.54
C ILE A 164 -16.21 3.45 12.31
N LYS A 165 -16.90 2.41 11.85
CA LYS A 165 -18.37 2.45 11.64
C LYS A 165 -19.13 2.77 12.93
N ASP A 166 -18.68 2.19 14.04
CA ASP A 166 -19.33 2.36 15.35
C ASP A 166 -18.99 3.68 16.04
N LYS A 167 -17.75 4.14 15.93
CA LYS A 167 -17.22 5.28 16.72
C LYS A 167 -16.94 6.54 15.89
N GLY A 168 -16.99 6.44 14.57
CA GLY A 168 -16.52 7.46 13.66
C GLY A 168 -15.00 7.47 13.50
N PHE A 169 -14.54 8.25 12.51
CA PHE A 169 -13.11 8.47 12.28
C PHE A 169 -12.54 9.41 13.36
N PRO A 170 -11.36 9.12 13.96
CA PRO A 170 -10.85 9.91 15.08
C PRO A 170 -10.54 11.36 14.70
N GLN A 171 -10.89 12.28 15.57
CA GLN A 171 -10.59 13.71 15.36
C GLN A 171 -9.07 13.95 15.36
N GLY A 172 -8.61 14.73 14.38
CA GLY A 172 -7.19 15.09 14.24
C GLY A 172 -6.34 14.04 13.53
N VAL A 173 -6.96 12.97 13.02
CA VAL A 173 -6.33 12.00 12.12
C VAL A 173 -6.99 12.11 10.76
N ASP A 174 -6.21 12.22 9.69
CA ASP A 174 -6.73 12.33 8.33
C ASP A 174 -6.76 10.96 7.63
N LEU A 175 -5.76 10.12 7.90
CA LEU A 175 -5.69 8.75 7.41
C LEU A 175 -4.94 7.84 8.38
N PHE A 176 -5.13 6.54 8.22
CA PHE A 176 -4.34 5.52 8.87
C PHE A 176 -3.49 4.76 7.86
N ASN A 177 -2.24 4.48 8.23
CA ASN A 177 -1.37 3.55 7.53
C ASN A 177 -1.28 2.26 8.33
N LEU A 178 -1.94 1.20 7.85
CA LEU A 178 -2.01 -0.11 8.47
C LEU A 178 -1.07 -1.07 7.73
N ASN A 179 -0.09 -1.63 8.44
CA ASN A 179 0.77 -2.67 7.92
C ASN A 179 0.57 -3.95 8.74
N VAL A 180 0.31 -5.07 8.08
CA VAL A 180 0.00 -6.34 8.73
C VAL A 180 1.01 -7.40 8.29
N PRO A 181 1.68 -8.10 9.21
CA PRO A 181 2.60 -9.17 8.84
C PRO A 181 1.82 -10.42 8.38
N SER A 182 2.26 -11.05 7.30
CA SER A 182 1.78 -12.37 6.91
C SER A 182 2.38 -13.45 7.80
N ASN A 183 1.67 -14.57 7.97
CA ASN A 183 2.17 -15.76 8.68
C ASN A 183 2.55 -15.52 10.17
N TYR A 184 1.90 -14.58 10.84
CA TYR A 184 2.02 -14.35 12.28
C TYR A 184 0.66 -14.42 12.96
N ASP A 185 0.64 -14.93 14.21
CA ASP A 185 -0.60 -15.17 14.95
C ASP A 185 -1.01 -13.98 15.83
N SER A 186 -0.19 -12.92 15.92
CA SER A 186 -0.50 -11.79 16.78
C SER A 186 -1.56 -10.90 16.13
N GLU A 187 -2.73 -10.83 16.75
CA GLU A 187 -3.82 -9.91 16.41
C GLU A 187 -3.71 -8.57 17.15
N GLU A 188 -2.71 -8.41 18.01
CA GLU A 188 -2.49 -7.16 18.76
C GLU A 188 -1.99 -6.06 17.82
N VAL A 189 -2.85 -5.09 17.54
CA VAL A 189 -2.51 -3.93 16.72
C VAL A 189 -1.82 -2.87 17.56
N LYS A 190 -0.58 -2.52 17.23
CA LYS A 190 0.17 -1.44 17.89
C LYS A 190 -0.06 -0.11 17.19
N ILE A 191 -0.37 0.92 17.99
CA ILE A 191 -0.36 2.31 17.51
C ILE A 191 1.10 2.75 17.45
N THR A 192 1.54 3.21 16.29
CA THR A 192 2.94 3.48 15.99
C THR A 192 3.16 4.90 15.46
N HIS A 193 4.40 5.31 15.37
CA HIS A 193 4.85 6.46 14.61
C HIS A 193 5.75 6.01 13.45
N LEU A 194 5.95 6.88 12.46
CA LEU A 194 6.83 6.59 11.33
C LEU A 194 8.29 6.54 11.80
N SER A 195 9.00 5.49 11.44
CA SER A 195 10.46 5.45 11.56
C SER A 195 11.11 6.42 10.55
N PRO A 196 12.34 6.89 10.80
CA PRO A 196 12.97 7.90 9.94
C PRO A 196 13.18 7.45 8.49
N ARG A 197 13.48 6.17 8.27
CA ARG A 197 13.65 5.56 6.95
C ARG A 197 13.39 4.06 6.99
N MET A 198 12.93 3.52 5.88
CA MET A 198 12.72 2.08 5.67
C MET A 198 13.90 1.46 4.90
N LEU A 199 14.40 2.17 3.91
CA LEU A 199 15.30 1.65 2.90
C LEU A 199 16.64 2.38 2.91
N ASP A 200 17.73 1.60 2.92
CA ASP A 200 19.04 2.06 2.48
C ASP A 200 19.13 1.90 0.96
N LYS A 201 19.14 3.04 0.24
CA LYS A 201 19.12 3.08 -1.22
C LYS A 201 20.52 3.25 -1.77
N HIS A 202 20.91 2.42 -2.73
CA HIS A 202 22.20 2.46 -3.39
C HIS A 202 21.99 2.46 -4.91
N VAL A 203 22.94 3.10 -5.62
CA VAL A 203 23.03 2.99 -7.07
C VAL A 203 24.13 1.98 -7.39
N ILE A 204 23.82 1.03 -8.24
CA ILE A 204 24.77 0.05 -8.77
C ILE A 204 24.80 0.15 -10.29
N ASP A 205 25.94 -0.11 -10.88
CA ASP A 205 26.11 -0.24 -12.34
C ASP A 205 26.35 -1.70 -12.73
N ASN A 206 26.25 -1.99 -14.04
CA ASN A 206 26.42 -3.35 -14.57
C ASN A 206 27.83 -3.91 -14.43
N THR A 207 28.83 -3.11 -14.04
CA THR A 207 30.21 -3.53 -13.90
C THR A 207 30.54 -4.05 -12.50
N ASP A 208 29.61 -3.92 -11.55
CA ASP A 208 29.81 -4.30 -10.14
C ASP A 208 29.40 -5.77 -9.92
N GLU A 209 30.24 -6.71 -10.39
CA GLU A 209 29.99 -8.16 -10.30
C GLU A 209 29.82 -8.65 -8.86
N GLU A 210 30.53 -8.07 -7.87
CA GLU A 210 30.38 -8.43 -6.45
C GLU A 210 28.99 -8.07 -5.91
N LYS A 211 28.38 -6.99 -6.40
CA LYS A 211 27.04 -6.58 -5.97
C LYS A 211 25.95 -7.34 -6.71
N SER A 212 26.18 -7.73 -7.97
CA SER A 212 25.20 -8.50 -8.76
C SER A 212 24.98 -9.91 -8.20
N GLU A 213 25.99 -10.54 -7.56
CA GLU A 213 25.83 -11.84 -6.90
C GLU A 213 25.03 -11.78 -5.59
N ILE A 214 25.02 -10.62 -4.92
CA ILE A 214 24.25 -10.42 -3.66
C ILE A 214 22.75 -10.32 -3.95
N PHE A 215 22.38 -9.90 -5.16
CA PHE A 215 21.02 -9.57 -5.55
C PHE A 215 20.51 -10.51 -6.64
N LYS A 216 20.08 -11.71 -6.27
CA LYS A 216 19.39 -12.66 -7.15
C LYS A 216 17.98 -12.19 -7.54
N TYR A 217 17.82 -10.93 -7.91
CA TYR A 217 16.63 -10.49 -8.63
C TYR A 217 16.90 -10.66 -10.13
N PRO A 218 15.95 -11.21 -10.91
CA PRO A 218 16.08 -11.22 -12.34
C PRO A 218 16.17 -9.77 -12.80
N LEU A 219 17.36 -9.36 -13.24
CA LEU A 219 17.55 -8.13 -13.98
C LEU A 219 16.68 -8.26 -15.23
N ASP A 220 16.03 -7.17 -15.64
CA ASP A 220 15.30 -7.15 -16.91
C ASP A 220 16.30 -7.42 -18.04
N GLU A 221 16.37 -8.67 -18.52
CA GLU A 221 17.31 -9.14 -19.53
C GLU A 221 17.13 -8.44 -20.91
N ASN A 222 16.13 -7.58 -21.03
CA ASN A 222 15.78 -6.88 -22.27
C ASN A 222 16.45 -5.51 -22.42
N GLN A 223 17.32 -5.10 -21.50
CA GLN A 223 18.04 -3.83 -21.60
C GLN A 223 19.52 -4.08 -21.91
N ASP A 224 19.87 -4.06 -23.21
CA ASP A 224 21.26 -4.03 -23.68
C ASP A 224 21.81 -2.59 -23.61
N GLY A 225 22.91 -2.38 -22.89
CA GLY A 225 23.63 -1.10 -22.82
C GLY A 225 24.77 -1.10 -21.80
N ASP A 226 25.89 -0.51 -22.18
CA ASP A 226 27.11 -0.48 -21.35
C ASP A 226 27.02 0.50 -20.15
N ASP A 227 26.04 1.40 -20.13
CA ASP A 227 25.88 2.47 -19.13
C ASP A 227 24.61 2.30 -18.26
N LEU A 228 24.14 1.08 -18.04
CA LEU A 228 22.94 0.82 -17.24
C LEU A 228 23.26 0.93 -15.74
N ILE A 229 22.45 1.69 -15.03
CA ILE A 229 22.48 1.79 -13.58
C ILE A 229 21.12 1.39 -13.00
N MET A 230 21.13 0.79 -11.81
CA MET A 230 19.93 0.41 -11.08
C MET A 230 19.93 1.01 -9.68
N ILE A 231 18.75 1.48 -9.23
CA ILE A 231 18.56 1.85 -7.83
C ILE A 231 18.17 0.58 -7.07
N PHE A 232 19.04 0.21 -6.14
CA PHE A 232 18.84 -0.93 -5.28
C PHE A 232 18.54 -0.46 -3.84
N SER A 233 17.78 -1.26 -3.08
CA SER A 233 17.47 -0.94 -1.70
C SER A 233 17.42 -2.16 -0.79
N ASN A 234 17.88 -1.99 0.46
CA ASN A 234 17.72 -2.95 1.55
C ASN A 234 16.87 -2.36 2.67
N LEU A 235 16.12 -3.22 3.38
CA LEU A 235 15.50 -2.79 4.63
C LEU A 235 16.60 -2.42 5.64
N VAL A 236 16.44 -1.28 6.32
CA VAL A 236 17.31 -0.94 7.46
C VAL A 236 17.12 -1.98 8.57
N LYS A 237 18.14 -2.13 9.44
CA LYS A 237 18.11 -3.16 10.50
C LYS A 237 17.70 -2.60 11.86
N ASP A 238 17.90 -1.31 12.06
CA ASP A 238 17.72 -0.65 13.35
C ASP A 238 16.48 0.25 13.29
N TYR A 239 15.42 -0.17 13.97
CA TYR A 239 14.19 0.59 14.14
C TYR A 239 14.03 1.04 15.59
N GLU A 240 13.55 2.25 15.79
CA GLU A 240 13.23 2.80 17.11
C GLU A 240 12.00 2.11 17.69
N GLU A 241 12.04 1.79 18.99
CA GLU A 241 10.90 1.21 19.71
C GLU A 241 9.66 2.12 19.60
N GLY A 242 8.50 1.51 19.33
CA GLY A 242 7.25 2.22 19.09
C GLY A 242 7.07 2.72 17.64
N SER A 243 8.08 2.54 16.76
CA SER A 243 7.93 2.84 15.33
C SER A 243 7.21 1.72 14.58
N ASP A 244 6.71 2.06 13.39
CA ASP A 244 6.07 1.12 12.46
C ASP A 244 6.98 -0.03 12.06
N GLY A 245 8.25 0.26 11.74
CA GLY A 245 9.24 -0.76 11.43
C GLY A 245 9.54 -1.68 12.61
N TYR A 246 9.62 -1.14 13.84
CA TYR A 246 9.84 -1.95 15.04
C TYR A 246 8.68 -2.92 15.31
N ALA A 247 7.44 -2.44 15.23
CA ALA A 247 6.25 -3.26 15.42
C ALA A 247 6.22 -4.46 14.45
N LEU A 248 6.51 -4.22 13.18
CA LEU A 248 6.47 -5.27 12.14
C LEU A 248 7.66 -6.22 12.23
N LEU A 249 8.87 -5.70 12.36
CA LEU A 249 10.11 -6.49 12.15
C LEU A 249 10.65 -7.08 13.45
N VAL A 250 10.38 -6.44 14.60
CA VAL A 250 10.84 -6.89 15.92
C VAL A 250 9.72 -7.54 16.70
N ASP A 251 8.61 -6.81 16.91
CA ASP A 251 7.48 -7.29 17.70
C ASP A 251 6.58 -8.28 16.96
N LYS A 252 6.69 -8.34 15.63
CA LYS A 252 5.93 -9.25 14.77
C LYS A 252 4.41 -9.10 14.91
N CYS A 253 3.95 -7.86 14.98
CA CYS A 253 2.53 -7.54 15.10
C CYS A 253 2.10 -6.42 14.14
N PRO A 254 0.79 -6.29 13.86
CA PRO A 254 0.27 -5.23 13.03
C PRO A 254 0.60 -3.84 13.57
N SER A 255 1.03 -2.96 12.67
CA SER A 255 1.34 -1.54 12.93
C SER A 255 0.24 -0.66 12.37
N LEU A 256 -0.34 0.20 13.19
CA LEU A 256 -1.33 1.20 12.81
C LEU A 256 -0.78 2.59 13.10
N THR A 257 -0.34 3.30 12.07
CA THR A 257 0.20 4.65 12.19
C THR A 257 -0.86 5.69 11.83
N PRO A 258 -1.34 6.51 12.79
CA PRO A 258 -2.21 7.63 12.47
C PRO A 258 -1.41 8.74 11.80
N LEU A 259 -1.90 9.25 10.67
CA LEU A 259 -1.23 10.25 9.87
C LEU A 259 -2.11 11.49 9.68
N ASN A 260 -1.44 12.64 9.49
CA ASN A 260 -2.07 13.89 9.14
C ASN A 260 -1.46 14.42 7.83
N ALA A 261 -2.30 14.83 6.89
CA ALA A 261 -1.85 15.37 5.61
C ALA A 261 -1.14 16.73 5.73
N ASN A 262 -1.34 17.42 6.85
CA ASN A 262 -0.64 18.69 7.12
C ASN A 262 0.80 18.41 7.61
N MET A 263 1.73 18.42 6.68
CA MET A 263 3.18 18.23 6.95
C MET A 263 3.87 19.47 7.51
N THR A 264 3.13 20.52 7.89
CA THR A 264 3.72 21.74 8.44
C THR A 264 4.27 21.47 9.83
N SER A 265 5.57 21.72 10.04
CA SER A 265 6.16 21.68 11.38
C SER A 265 5.59 22.80 12.25
N LYS A 266 5.11 22.44 13.44
CA LYS A 266 4.56 23.40 14.42
C LYS A 266 5.63 23.97 15.36
N ASP A 267 6.82 23.38 15.42
CA ASP A 267 7.88 23.73 16.37
C ASP A 267 8.99 24.59 15.70
N LEU A 268 8.67 25.85 15.41
CA LEU A 268 9.67 26.84 14.99
C LEU A 268 9.92 27.91 16.08
N LYS A 269 9.57 27.65 17.35
CA LYS A 269 9.67 28.63 18.43
C LYS A 269 11.09 29.08 18.77
N ASN A 270 12.11 28.34 18.31
CA ASN A 270 13.53 28.61 18.60
C ASN A 270 14.41 28.70 17.34
N TRP A 271 13.84 29.08 16.21
CA TRP A 271 14.58 29.29 14.95
C TRP A 271 15.00 30.72 14.76
#